data_70bfa4a813066657b8da7a40a1f119a6
#
_entry.id   70bfa4a813066657b8da7a40a1f119a6
#
_cell.length_a   1.000
_cell.length_b   1.000
_cell.length_c   1.000
_cell.angle_alpha   90.00
_cell.angle_beta   90.00
_cell.angle_gamma   90.00
#
_symmetry.space_group_name_H-M   'P 1'
#
loop_
_entity.id
_entity.type
_entity.pdbx_description
1 polymer ?
#
loop_
_entity_poly.entity_id
_entity_poly.type
_entity_poly.pdbx_seq_one_letter_code
_entity_poly.pdbx_strand_id
1 'polypeptide(L)'
;KNDKYFTYAQELKEEPLVVNSQTSFQPMYSPDGKEVAFLENRTTLRVINLKNKQVRTVLDGKYNYSYADGDQYYQWSPDSKWFLAKYIAIGGWNNTDIVLVKADGSGEMTNLTESGYSDNNAKWVLDGKAMIWSSDRAGYRSHGSWGAEDDIYIMFFDGEAYDKFRLTKEEQALLDEEKEDKDKDEKDKDSKKDKDKDDDKKDEKADKPVEPLKFDLANRKDRIMRLTVNSSFLGDAVLTQKGDKLYYCAAFENGYDLWEHNFKENTTKLLIKGVGGGTMFPDKKGENIFLVSGGQLKKIEIKDSKTKPIAFKAEFSYRPAKEREYIFHHTWRQVLDKFYDPKIHGINWAGYGKAYEKFLPHINNNYDFAEMLSEMLGELNGSHTGARYRSASSAPATASLGAFYDNNYTGDGLKIEEIIAKGPLTKADTKIKPGCIIEKIDGTNIKSGEDYYPLLSGKAGKQVLLSVYDPATKERFEEQVKPI
;
A
#
# COMPACT_ATOMS: atom_id res chain seq x y z
N LYS A 1 38.37 11.68 6.59
CA LYS A 1 37.50 12.73 6.01
C LYS A 1 36.08 12.33 6.34
N ASN A 2 35.37 13.21 7.08
CA ASN A 2 33.93 13.02 7.27
C ASN A 2 33.22 13.34 5.96
N ASP A 3 32.82 12.30 5.21
CA ASP A 3 31.95 12.50 4.06
C ASP A 3 30.59 12.92 4.59
N LYS A 4 30.29 14.19 4.49
CA LYS A 4 29.07 14.80 5.02
C LYS A 4 27.79 14.25 4.41
N TYR A 5 27.89 13.69 3.19
CA TYR A 5 26.75 13.13 2.47
C TYR A 5 27.08 11.75 1.94
N PHE A 6 26.15 10.83 2.07
CA PHE A 6 26.25 9.46 1.59
C PHE A 6 26.64 9.36 0.10
N THR A 7 26.11 10.24 -0.74
CA THR A 7 26.41 10.29 -2.19
C THR A 7 27.87 10.58 -2.52
N TYR A 8 28.64 11.12 -1.57
CA TYR A 8 30.07 11.42 -1.73
C TYR A 8 30.95 10.47 -0.92
N ALA A 9 30.38 9.49 -0.24
CA ALA A 9 31.15 8.51 0.51
C ALA A 9 31.97 7.64 -0.45
N GLN A 10 33.28 7.57 -0.22
CA GLN A 10 34.20 6.75 -1.02
C GLN A 10 34.28 5.32 -0.50
N GLU A 11 34.00 5.12 0.78
CA GLU A 11 33.98 3.83 1.45
C GLU A 11 32.75 3.73 2.33
N LEU A 12 31.98 2.66 2.14
CA LEU A 12 30.83 2.32 2.95
C LEU A 12 31.20 1.17 3.86
N LYS A 13 30.98 1.33 5.18
CA LYS A 13 31.09 0.24 6.15
C LYS A 13 29.70 -0.23 6.54
N GLU A 14 29.49 -1.52 6.45
CA GLU A 14 28.28 -2.18 6.91
C GLU A 14 28.61 -2.94 8.20
N GLU A 15 27.88 -2.62 9.27
CA GLU A 15 28.04 -3.27 10.57
C GLU A 15 26.68 -3.77 11.05
N PRO A 16 26.60 -5.02 11.57
CA PRO A 16 25.35 -5.51 12.13
C PRO A 16 24.98 -4.75 13.40
N LEU A 17 23.74 -4.28 13.49
CA LEU A 17 23.25 -3.55 14.66
C LEU A 17 22.73 -4.50 15.74
N VAL A 18 22.00 -5.53 15.35
CA VAL A 18 21.46 -6.59 16.21
C VAL A 18 21.86 -7.93 15.64
N VAL A 19 22.49 -8.78 16.48
CA VAL A 19 22.90 -10.15 16.13
C VAL A 19 22.38 -11.10 17.18
N ASN A 20 21.35 -11.87 16.83
CA ASN A 20 20.80 -12.91 17.69
C ASN A 20 20.17 -14.03 16.81
N SER A 21 19.53 -15.01 17.42
CA SER A 21 18.85 -16.09 16.73
C SER A 21 17.44 -15.74 16.25
N GLN A 22 16.97 -14.54 16.56
CA GLN A 22 15.62 -14.07 16.21
C GLN A 22 15.65 -13.33 14.86
N THR A 23 14.52 -13.31 14.18
CA THR A 23 14.35 -12.51 12.97
C THR A 23 14.05 -11.06 13.33
N SER A 24 14.65 -10.11 12.60
CA SER A 24 14.45 -8.67 12.81
C SER A 24 13.94 -8.01 11.52
N PHE A 25 12.92 -7.15 11.64
CA PHE A 25 12.21 -6.51 10.53
C PHE A 25 12.03 -5.02 10.75
N GLN A 26 11.84 -4.28 9.66
CA GLN A 26 11.35 -2.90 9.61
C GLN A 26 12.11 -1.95 10.55
N PRO A 27 13.44 -1.80 10.46
CA PRO A 27 14.18 -0.89 11.31
C PRO A 27 13.79 0.58 11.02
N MET A 28 13.62 1.38 12.08
CA MET A 28 13.30 2.80 11.99
C MET A 28 14.06 3.60 13.04
N TYR A 29 14.82 4.60 12.62
CA TYR A 29 15.47 5.54 13.53
C TYR A 29 14.46 6.37 14.30
N SER A 30 14.77 6.66 15.57
CA SER A 30 14.08 7.72 16.31
C SER A 30 14.34 9.07 15.63
N PRO A 31 13.40 10.04 15.68
CA PRO A 31 13.60 11.37 15.12
C PRO A 31 14.85 12.09 15.61
N ASP A 32 15.26 11.85 16.86
CA ASP A 32 16.49 12.40 17.44
C ASP A 32 17.77 11.62 17.07
N GLY A 33 17.65 10.53 16.31
CA GLY A 33 18.76 9.72 15.80
C GLY A 33 19.52 8.90 16.84
N LYS A 34 19.02 8.77 18.08
CA LYS A 34 19.74 8.07 19.15
C LYS A 34 19.38 6.61 19.31
N GLU A 35 18.26 6.20 18.76
CA GLU A 35 17.70 4.86 18.91
C GLU A 35 17.19 4.32 17.58
N VAL A 36 17.07 3.00 17.49
CA VAL A 36 16.42 2.31 16.36
C VAL A 36 15.35 1.39 16.92
N ALA A 37 14.11 1.55 16.43
CA ALA A 37 13.04 0.61 16.66
C ALA A 37 13.08 -0.46 15.58
N PHE A 38 12.66 -1.69 15.92
CA PHE A 38 12.52 -2.80 14.99
C PHE A 38 11.51 -3.82 15.52
N LEU A 39 11.01 -4.67 14.63
CA LEU A 39 10.17 -5.80 15.01
C LEU A 39 11.01 -7.05 15.15
N GLU A 40 10.97 -7.68 16.32
CA GLU A 40 11.53 -9.01 16.55
C GLU A 40 10.42 -10.05 16.37
N ASN A 41 10.71 -11.12 15.64
CA ASN A 41 9.74 -12.17 15.30
C ASN A 41 8.42 -11.60 14.75
N ARG A 42 8.51 -10.55 13.93
CA ARG A 42 7.42 -9.85 13.23
C ARG A 42 6.48 -9.00 14.09
N THR A 43 6.26 -9.31 15.34
CA THR A 43 5.19 -8.69 16.14
C THR A 43 5.67 -7.95 17.37
N THR A 44 6.82 -8.33 17.93
CA THR A 44 7.35 -7.70 19.14
C THR A 44 8.10 -6.42 18.77
N LEU A 45 7.61 -5.26 19.18
CA LEU A 45 8.29 -3.98 18.97
C LEU A 45 9.41 -3.82 19.98
N ARG A 46 10.65 -3.73 19.47
CA ARG A 46 11.88 -3.55 20.24
C ARG A 46 12.54 -2.22 19.90
N VAL A 47 13.31 -1.71 20.84
CA VAL A 47 14.14 -0.52 20.62
C VAL A 47 15.56 -0.78 21.11
N ILE A 48 16.54 -0.47 20.27
CA ILE A 48 17.96 -0.49 20.62
C ILE A 48 18.51 0.92 20.74
N ASN A 49 19.21 1.20 21.83
CA ASN A 49 19.94 2.44 22.00
C ASN A 49 21.29 2.35 21.28
N LEU A 50 21.58 3.30 20.38
CA LEU A 50 22.76 3.25 19.52
C LEU A 50 24.08 3.45 20.29
N LYS A 51 24.06 4.14 21.42
CA LYS A 51 25.25 4.41 22.22
C LYS A 51 25.68 3.23 23.08
N ASN A 52 24.75 2.67 23.86
CA ASN A 52 25.07 1.60 24.82
C ASN A 52 24.63 0.20 24.33
N LYS A 53 24.00 0.10 23.15
CA LYS A 53 23.53 -1.14 22.52
C LYS A 53 22.51 -1.92 23.36
N GLN A 54 21.91 -1.33 24.37
CA GLN A 54 20.86 -1.97 25.15
C GLN A 54 19.57 -2.06 24.34
N VAL A 55 18.96 -3.23 24.36
CA VAL A 55 17.67 -3.52 23.69
C VAL A 55 16.58 -3.67 24.74
N ARG A 56 15.43 -3.07 24.50
CA ARG A 56 14.25 -3.17 25.36
C ARG A 56 13.02 -3.53 24.53
N THR A 57 12.04 -4.19 25.16
CA THR A 57 10.72 -4.42 24.58
C THR A 57 9.84 -3.20 24.86
N VAL A 58 9.14 -2.73 23.84
CA VAL A 58 8.19 -1.60 23.90
C VAL A 58 6.76 -2.13 23.85
N LEU A 59 6.46 -3.01 22.88
CA LEU A 59 5.16 -3.64 22.76
C LEU A 59 5.35 -5.16 22.59
N ASP A 60 4.74 -5.94 23.47
CA ASP A 60 4.83 -7.40 23.45
C ASP A 60 4.09 -7.94 22.20
N GLY A 61 4.70 -8.91 21.54
CA GLY A 61 4.16 -9.54 20.33
C GLY A 61 2.82 -10.25 20.51
N LYS A 62 2.46 -10.62 21.77
CA LYS A 62 1.15 -11.23 22.08
C LYS A 62 -0.06 -10.33 21.73
N TYR A 63 0.16 -9.03 21.59
CA TYR A 63 -0.90 -8.08 21.22
C TYR A 63 -1.10 -7.95 19.73
N ASN A 64 -0.33 -8.68 18.92
CA ASN A 64 -0.40 -8.59 17.48
C ASN A 64 -0.32 -9.96 16.83
N TYR A 65 -0.78 -10.02 15.60
CA TYR A 65 -0.64 -11.15 14.71
C TYR A 65 -0.06 -10.66 13.38
N SER A 66 0.98 -11.34 12.88
CA SER A 66 1.55 -11.04 11.57
C SER A 66 1.11 -12.10 10.55
N TYR A 67 0.41 -11.65 9.55
CA TYR A 67 -0.03 -12.47 8.42
C TYR A 67 1.07 -12.59 7.35
N ALA A 68 1.73 -11.48 7.05
CA ALA A 68 2.80 -11.39 6.06
C ALA A 68 3.94 -10.50 6.57
N ASP A 69 5.12 -10.63 5.96
CA ASP A 69 6.24 -9.76 6.28
C ASP A 69 5.90 -8.31 5.94
N GLY A 70 6.13 -7.40 6.88
CA GLY A 70 5.85 -5.99 6.68
C GLY A 70 4.41 -5.55 6.95
N ASP A 71 3.55 -6.41 7.48
CA ASP A 71 2.14 -6.11 7.77
C ASP A 71 1.90 -5.43 9.13
N GLN A 72 2.96 -5.23 9.90
CA GLN A 72 2.88 -4.51 11.16
C GLN A 72 3.22 -3.04 10.96
N TYR A 73 2.46 -2.19 11.62
CA TYR A 73 2.63 -0.75 11.56
C TYR A 73 3.07 -0.20 12.91
N TYR A 74 4.06 0.66 12.90
CA TYR A 74 4.42 1.49 14.03
C TYR A 74 5.11 2.78 13.54
N GLN A 75 5.00 3.86 14.31
CA GLN A 75 5.61 5.14 14.00
C GLN A 75 6.07 5.84 15.27
N TRP A 76 7.31 6.31 15.29
CA TRP A 76 7.83 7.17 16.34
C TRP A 76 7.06 8.48 16.44
N SER A 77 6.83 8.94 17.68
CA SER A 77 6.38 10.31 17.91
C SER A 77 7.49 11.33 17.56
N PRO A 78 7.13 12.58 17.21
CA PRO A 78 8.10 13.62 16.90
C PRO A 78 9.14 13.87 18.01
N ASP A 79 8.76 13.67 19.28
CA ASP A 79 9.63 13.85 20.45
C ASP A 79 10.46 12.59 20.81
N SER A 80 10.40 11.53 20.00
CA SER A 80 11.10 10.26 20.20
C SER A 80 10.76 9.51 21.50
N LYS A 81 9.60 9.77 22.11
CA LYS A 81 9.22 9.18 23.40
C LYS A 81 8.08 8.21 23.34
N TRP A 82 7.34 8.18 22.24
CA TRP A 82 6.14 7.39 22.08
C TRP A 82 6.08 6.73 20.71
N PHE A 83 5.18 5.75 20.59
CA PHE A 83 4.79 5.15 19.32
C PHE A 83 3.27 5.18 19.15
N LEU A 84 2.84 5.39 17.91
CA LEU A 84 1.59 4.85 17.42
C LEU A 84 1.89 3.49 16.79
N ALA A 85 1.15 2.48 17.18
CA ALA A 85 1.37 1.13 16.66
C ALA A 85 0.04 0.41 16.43
N LYS A 86 0.09 -0.60 15.54
CA LYS A 86 -1.00 -1.54 15.33
C LYS A 86 -1.21 -2.35 16.59
N TYR A 87 -2.47 -2.65 16.91
CA TYR A 87 -2.86 -3.33 18.12
C TYR A 87 -4.09 -4.20 17.90
N ILE A 88 -4.05 -5.45 18.32
CA ILE A 88 -5.19 -6.35 18.32
C ILE A 88 -5.62 -6.56 19.77
N ALA A 89 -6.57 -5.76 20.25
CA ALA A 89 -6.97 -5.76 21.65
C ALA A 89 -7.83 -6.98 22.02
N ILE A 90 -9.07 -6.98 21.56
CA ILE A 90 -10.09 -8.01 21.91
C ILE A 90 -10.69 -8.61 20.63
N GLY A 91 -10.45 -8.02 19.49
CA GLY A 91 -11.02 -8.42 18.21
C GLY A 91 -10.33 -9.62 17.57
N GLY A 92 -10.81 -9.99 16.40
CA GLY A 92 -10.10 -10.88 15.50
C GLY A 92 -8.90 -10.17 14.85
N TRP A 93 -8.06 -10.93 14.23
CA TRP A 93 -6.86 -10.45 13.54
C TRP A 93 -7.11 -9.32 12.50
N ASN A 94 -8.34 -9.16 12.05
CA ASN A 94 -8.80 -8.14 11.11
C ASN A 94 -9.53 -6.95 11.76
N ASN A 95 -9.68 -6.92 13.09
CA ASN A 95 -10.23 -5.80 13.86
C ASN A 95 -9.10 -5.16 14.64
N THR A 96 -8.31 -4.35 13.95
CA THR A 96 -7.14 -3.71 14.53
C THR A 96 -7.48 -2.36 15.09
N ASP A 97 -6.89 -2.03 16.23
CA ASP A 97 -6.90 -0.71 16.84
C ASP A 97 -5.53 -0.03 16.70
N ILE A 98 -5.48 1.23 17.08
CA ILE A 98 -4.24 2.00 17.23
C ILE A 98 -3.93 2.17 18.71
N VAL A 99 -2.73 1.74 19.11
CA VAL A 99 -2.22 1.95 20.47
C VAL A 99 -1.20 3.07 20.51
N LEU A 100 -1.29 3.90 21.55
CA LEU A 100 -0.22 4.78 22.01
C LEU A 100 0.61 4.02 23.03
N VAL A 101 1.89 3.86 22.80
CA VAL A 101 2.78 3.16 23.73
C VAL A 101 4.07 3.95 23.97
N LYS A 102 4.50 4.01 25.24
CA LYS A 102 5.71 4.74 25.62
C LYS A 102 6.97 4.00 25.21
N ALA A 103 7.90 4.71 24.62
CA ALA A 103 9.12 4.12 24.04
C ALA A 103 10.15 3.63 25.06
N ASP A 104 10.00 3.96 26.35
CA ASP A 104 10.98 3.66 27.41
C ASP A 104 10.97 2.19 27.89
N GLY A 105 9.99 1.38 27.44
CA GLY A 105 9.83 -0.02 27.85
C GLY A 105 9.12 -0.19 29.20
N SER A 106 8.52 0.86 29.75
CA SER A 106 7.72 0.79 31.00
C SER A 106 6.46 -0.05 30.89
N GLY A 107 5.99 -0.29 29.64
CA GLY A 107 4.70 -0.93 29.39
C GLY A 107 3.52 0.04 29.50
N GLU A 108 3.75 1.34 29.67
CA GLU A 108 2.72 2.37 29.64
C GLU A 108 2.11 2.45 28.23
N MET A 109 0.83 2.09 28.11
CA MET A 109 0.13 2.09 26.82
C MET A 109 -1.35 2.39 26.97
N THR A 110 -1.96 2.94 25.92
CA THR A 110 -3.39 3.23 25.84
C THR A 110 -3.90 2.82 24.46
N ASN A 111 -4.92 1.97 24.41
CA ASN A 111 -5.66 1.75 23.17
C ASN A 111 -6.44 3.03 22.83
N LEU A 112 -6.12 3.67 21.71
CA LEU A 112 -6.67 4.97 21.34
C LEU A 112 -8.04 4.84 20.69
N THR A 113 -8.22 3.90 19.78
CA THR A 113 -9.42 3.84 18.95
C THR A 113 -10.52 2.99 19.53
N GLU A 114 -10.24 1.84 20.14
CA GLU A 114 -11.20 0.95 20.83
C GLU A 114 -12.51 0.80 20.04
N SER A 115 -12.42 0.49 18.74
CA SER A 115 -13.54 0.73 17.84
C SER A 115 -14.30 -0.52 17.42
N GLY A 116 -13.69 -1.69 17.43
CA GLY A 116 -14.24 -2.91 16.85
C GLY A 116 -14.31 -2.92 15.31
N TYR A 117 -13.69 -1.93 14.68
CA TYR A 117 -13.48 -1.80 13.23
C TYR A 117 -12.02 -2.02 12.88
N SER A 118 -11.67 -1.98 11.58
CA SER A 118 -10.29 -2.08 11.14
C SER A 118 -9.66 -0.68 11.08
N ASP A 119 -8.97 -0.31 12.15
CA ASP A 119 -8.25 0.97 12.25
C ASP A 119 -6.78 0.75 11.90
N ASN A 120 -6.25 1.46 10.90
CA ASN A 120 -4.91 1.22 10.34
C ASN A 120 -4.19 2.53 9.97
N ASN A 121 -2.88 2.41 9.69
CA ASN A 121 -2.06 3.47 9.09
C ASN A 121 -2.09 4.80 9.84
N ALA A 122 -2.01 4.76 11.17
CA ALA A 122 -2.01 5.96 11.98
C ALA A 122 -0.74 6.80 11.73
N LYS A 123 -0.92 8.10 11.60
CA LYS A 123 0.18 9.07 11.39
C LYS A 123 0.06 10.21 12.39
N TRP A 124 1.20 10.60 12.97
CA TRP A 124 1.28 11.83 13.73
C TRP A 124 1.08 13.04 12.82
N VAL A 125 0.28 13.98 13.25
CA VAL A 125 0.03 15.26 12.56
C VAL A 125 0.02 16.42 13.55
N LEU A 126 0.08 17.65 13.06
CA LEU A 126 0.04 18.88 13.87
C LEU A 126 1.08 18.85 15.00
N ASP A 127 2.35 18.52 14.64
CA ASP A 127 3.48 18.44 15.57
C ASP A 127 3.24 17.47 16.75
N GLY A 128 2.48 16.39 16.53
CA GLY A 128 2.17 15.38 17.53
C GLY A 128 0.95 15.68 18.39
N LYS A 129 0.23 16.78 18.14
CA LYS A 129 -1.01 17.14 18.86
C LYS A 129 -2.22 16.32 18.42
N ALA A 130 -2.11 15.63 17.29
CA ALA A 130 -3.15 14.77 16.75
C ALA A 130 -2.57 13.59 15.98
N MET A 131 -3.41 12.61 15.70
CA MET A 131 -3.16 11.55 14.73
C MET A 131 -4.26 11.49 13.69
N ILE A 132 -3.92 11.09 12.46
CA ILE A 132 -4.88 10.63 11.47
C ILE A 132 -4.73 9.13 11.28
N TRP A 133 -5.81 8.44 10.92
CA TRP A 133 -5.79 7.00 10.60
C TRP A 133 -6.90 6.64 9.62
N SER A 134 -6.78 5.48 8.96
CA SER A 134 -7.84 4.91 8.13
C SER A 134 -8.73 3.97 8.94
N SER A 135 -10.02 3.97 8.65
CA SER A 135 -11.01 3.10 9.31
C SER A 135 -12.17 2.76 8.39
N ASP A 136 -12.63 1.51 8.44
CA ASP A 136 -13.79 1.03 7.67
C ASP A 136 -15.14 1.23 8.40
N ARG A 137 -15.17 2.06 9.46
CA ARG A 137 -16.35 2.22 10.35
C ARG A 137 -17.55 2.90 9.71
N ALA A 138 -17.38 3.68 8.66
CA ALA A 138 -18.46 4.40 7.98
C ALA A 138 -18.68 3.92 6.54
N GLY A 139 -17.74 3.19 5.96
CA GLY A 139 -17.82 2.68 4.60
C GLY A 139 -18.51 1.34 4.48
N TYR A 140 -18.61 0.84 3.24
CA TYR A 140 -19.05 -0.51 2.99
C TYR A 140 -18.05 -1.50 3.58
N ARG A 141 -18.52 -2.48 4.33
CA ARG A 141 -17.71 -3.56 4.90
C ARG A 141 -18.03 -4.87 4.20
N SER A 142 -17.05 -5.41 3.54
CA SER A 142 -17.12 -6.78 3.02
C SER A 142 -16.82 -7.81 4.12
N HIS A 143 -16.94 -9.08 3.77
CA HIS A 143 -16.58 -10.18 4.66
C HIS A 143 -15.14 -10.02 5.17
N GLY A 144 -14.94 -10.02 6.48
CA GLY A 144 -13.63 -9.88 7.12
C GLY A 144 -12.91 -8.57 6.80
N SER A 145 -13.62 -7.52 6.42
CA SER A 145 -13.07 -6.22 5.96
C SER A 145 -12.16 -6.32 4.73
N TRP A 146 -12.19 -7.42 3.99
CA TRP A 146 -11.49 -7.55 2.71
C TRP A 146 -12.25 -6.82 1.61
N GLY A 147 -11.63 -5.77 1.06
CA GLY A 147 -12.28 -4.88 0.09
C GLY A 147 -13.30 -3.94 0.72
N ALA A 148 -13.17 -3.64 2.00
CA ALA A 148 -13.94 -2.59 2.65
C ALA A 148 -13.56 -1.21 2.11
N GLU A 149 -14.51 -0.29 2.16
CA GLU A 149 -14.27 1.12 1.90
C GLU A 149 -13.88 1.81 3.20
N ASP A 150 -12.83 2.59 3.15
CA ASP A 150 -12.25 3.29 4.30
C ASP A 150 -12.49 4.79 4.23
N ASP A 151 -12.32 5.40 5.40
CA ASP A 151 -12.31 6.84 5.61
C ASP A 151 -11.08 7.24 6.40
N ILE A 152 -10.65 8.48 6.25
CA ILE A 152 -9.65 9.09 7.12
C ILE A 152 -10.33 9.78 8.28
N TYR A 153 -9.88 9.45 9.48
CA TYR A 153 -10.27 10.09 10.74
C TYR A 153 -9.10 10.85 11.33
N ILE A 154 -9.40 11.84 12.18
CA ILE A 154 -8.44 12.53 13.03
C ILE A 154 -8.88 12.41 14.49
N MET A 155 -7.93 12.21 15.39
CA MET A 155 -8.09 12.31 16.85
C MET A 155 -7.12 13.33 17.40
N PHE A 156 -7.62 14.29 18.18
CA PHE A 156 -6.79 15.30 18.82
C PHE A 156 -6.45 14.89 20.26
N PHE A 157 -5.16 14.95 20.60
CA PHE A 157 -4.64 14.72 21.93
C PHE A 157 -4.66 15.96 22.82
N ASP A 158 -4.94 17.12 22.19
CA ASP A 158 -4.93 18.44 22.80
C ASP A 158 -6.24 19.16 22.45
N GLY A 159 -6.95 19.65 23.46
CA GLY A 159 -8.23 20.35 23.28
C GLY A 159 -8.09 21.67 22.52
N GLU A 160 -7.04 22.44 22.77
CA GLU A 160 -6.79 23.71 22.05
C GLU A 160 -6.57 23.45 20.54
N ALA A 161 -5.81 22.40 20.20
CA ALA A 161 -5.61 22.01 18.79
C ALA A 161 -6.93 21.58 18.13
N TYR A 162 -7.80 20.89 18.86
CA TYR A 162 -9.14 20.53 18.39
C TYR A 162 -10.01 21.75 18.12
N ASP A 163 -10.09 22.68 19.08
CA ASP A 163 -10.89 23.89 18.94
C ASP A 163 -10.39 24.76 17.78
N LYS A 164 -9.07 24.94 17.65
CA LYS A 164 -8.45 25.66 16.54
C LYS A 164 -8.72 25.03 15.18
N PHE A 165 -8.71 23.70 15.07
CA PHE A 165 -9.01 23.00 13.82
C PHE A 165 -10.43 23.28 13.35
N ARG A 166 -11.38 23.39 14.27
CA ARG A 166 -12.81 23.60 13.99
C ARG A 166 -13.18 25.05 13.65
N LEU A 167 -12.29 26.01 13.86
CA LEU A 167 -12.57 27.42 13.53
C LEU A 167 -12.97 27.54 12.06
N THR A 168 -13.97 28.36 11.82
CA THR A 168 -14.35 28.82 10.47
C THR A 168 -13.22 29.66 9.87
N LYS A 169 -13.32 29.96 8.57
CA LYS A 169 -12.35 30.82 7.89
C LYS A 169 -12.32 32.22 8.50
N GLU A 170 -13.49 32.76 8.84
CA GLU A 170 -13.68 34.06 9.47
C GLU A 170 -13.09 34.11 10.89
N GLU A 171 -13.39 33.09 11.72
CA GLU A 171 -12.85 32.98 13.07
C GLU A 171 -11.32 32.81 13.08
N GLN A 172 -10.78 32.08 12.12
CA GLN A 172 -9.34 31.94 11.95
C GLN A 172 -8.67 33.27 11.56
N ALA A 173 -9.31 34.06 10.68
CA ALA A 173 -8.81 35.37 10.27
C ALA A 173 -8.77 36.35 11.44
N LEU A 174 -9.83 36.39 12.27
CA LEU A 174 -9.87 37.20 13.48
C LEU A 174 -8.76 36.80 14.48
N LEU A 175 -8.54 35.51 14.68
CA LEU A 175 -7.47 35.01 15.56
C LEU A 175 -6.08 35.38 15.04
N ASP A 176 -5.89 35.41 13.74
CA ASP A 176 -4.61 35.75 13.12
C ASP A 176 -4.36 37.27 13.20
N GLU A 177 -5.38 38.10 13.04
CA GLU A 177 -5.33 39.57 13.26
C GLU A 177 -4.97 39.92 14.71
N GLU A 178 -5.60 39.26 15.70
CA GLU A 178 -5.27 39.45 17.13
C GLU A 178 -3.81 39.09 17.46
N LYS A 179 -3.24 38.11 16.79
CA LYS A 179 -1.83 37.74 16.99
C LYS A 179 -0.90 38.76 16.38
N GLU A 180 -1.18 39.22 15.16
CA GLU A 180 -0.37 40.25 14.52
C GLU A 180 -0.31 41.56 15.34
N ASP A 181 -1.43 41.94 15.96
CA ASP A 181 -1.48 43.13 16.80
C ASP A 181 -0.70 42.96 18.11
N LYS A 182 -0.73 41.76 18.73
CA LYS A 182 0.09 41.44 19.90
C LYS A 182 1.61 41.41 19.57
N ASP A 183 1.98 40.84 18.42
CA ASP A 183 3.37 40.82 17.96
C ASP A 183 3.90 42.22 17.61
N LYS A 184 3.04 43.14 17.15
CA LYS A 184 3.39 44.56 16.94
C LYS A 184 3.62 45.28 18.27
N ASP A 185 2.75 45.04 19.25
CA ASP A 185 2.85 45.65 20.60
C ASP A 185 4.10 45.13 21.33
N GLU A 186 4.53 43.90 21.16
CA GLU A 186 5.77 43.34 21.73
C GLU A 186 7.01 43.92 21.05
N LYS A 187 6.99 44.05 19.73
CA LYS A 187 8.13 44.67 18.98
C LYS A 187 8.30 46.13 19.28
N ASP A 188 7.22 46.89 19.54
CA ASP A 188 7.30 48.29 19.97
C ASP A 188 7.86 48.44 21.40
N LYS A 189 7.68 47.44 22.26
CA LYS A 189 8.30 47.39 23.61
C LYS A 189 9.78 47.02 23.58
N ASP A 190 10.23 46.19 22.69
CA ASP A 190 11.63 45.77 22.54
C ASP A 190 12.49 46.76 21.74
N SER A 191 11.88 47.56 20.86
CA SER A 191 12.61 48.58 20.08
C SER A 191 13.16 49.77 20.90
N LYS A 192 12.89 49.79 22.21
CA LYS A 192 13.49 50.77 23.17
C LYS A 192 14.72 50.28 23.90
N LYS A 193 15.19 49.06 23.62
CA LYS A 193 16.46 48.55 24.13
C LYS A 193 17.29 47.99 22.99
N ASP A 194 18.49 48.55 22.85
CA ASP A 194 19.63 48.12 22.04
C ASP A 194 19.66 48.44 20.56
N LYS A 195 20.18 49.60 20.26
CA LYS A 195 21.07 49.81 19.11
C LYS A 195 22.47 49.33 19.52
N ASP A 196 22.94 48.31 18.82
CA ASP A 196 24.32 47.98 18.43
C ASP A 196 24.53 46.47 18.41
N LYS A 197 24.55 45.91 17.20
CA LYS A 197 25.62 45.05 16.68
C LYS A 197 25.21 44.42 15.37
N ASP A 198 25.85 44.91 14.33
CA ASP A 198 26.14 44.18 13.10
C ASP A 198 26.81 42.84 13.44
N ASP A 199 26.35 41.75 12.84
CA ASP A 199 27.26 40.87 12.11
C ASP A 199 26.50 39.71 11.41
N ASP A 200 26.83 39.52 10.16
CA ASP A 200 26.54 38.37 9.30
C ASP A 200 26.82 37.04 10.00
N LYS A 201 25.76 36.27 10.28
CA LYS A 201 25.79 34.81 10.36
C LYS A 201 24.55 34.21 9.75
N LYS A 202 24.69 33.70 8.53
CA LYS A 202 23.84 32.66 8.01
C LYS A 202 24.01 31.41 8.87
N ASP A 203 23.32 31.34 9.99
CA ASP A 203 23.21 30.12 10.77
C ASP A 203 22.21 29.17 10.14
N GLU A 204 22.72 27.99 9.74
CA GLU A 204 21.90 26.79 9.64
C GLU A 204 21.14 26.68 10.99
N LYS A 205 19.84 26.92 11.00
CA LYS A 205 19.02 26.70 12.18
C LYS A 205 19.10 25.20 12.50
N ALA A 206 19.91 24.86 13.50
CA ALA A 206 19.81 23.56 14.15
C ALA A 206 18.35 23.38 14.57
N ASP A 207 17.73 22.27 14.20
CA ASP A 207 16.36 21.94 14.59
C ASP A 207 16.26 22.06 16.11
N LYS A 208 15.38 22.95 16.58
CA LYS A 208 15.13 23.09 18.03
C LYS A 208 14.65 21.73 18.56
N PRO A 209 15.09 21.31 19.76
CA PRO A 209 14.57 20.11 20.39
C PRO A 209 13.05 20.16 20.43
N VAL A 210 12.41 19.10 19.95
CA VAL A 210 10.94 18.99 20.01
C VAL A 210 10.53 18.89 21.48
N GLU A 211 9.60 19.73 21.90
CA GLU A 211 9.08 19.69 23.27
C GLU A 211 8.38 18.33 23.54
N PRO A 212 8.43 17.84 24.79
CA PRO A 212 7.73 16.63 25.16
C PRO A 212 6.24 16.74 24.89
N LEU A 213 5.69 15.74 24.18
CA LEU A 213 4.27 15.70 23.88
C LEU A 213 3.46 15.51 25.18
N LYS A 214 2.31 16.15 25.22
CA LYS A 214 1.32 16.04 26.28
C LYS A 214 0.02 15.50 25.71
N PHE A 215 -0.60 14.57 26.41
CA PHE A 215 -1.83 13.92 25.95
C PHE A 215 -2.96 14.09 26.97
N ASP A 216 -4.04 14.69 26.57
CA ASP A 216 -5.34 14.59 27.25
C ASP A 216 -6.09 13.39 26.66
N LEU A 217 -5.92 12.21 27.27
CA LEU A 217 -6.52 10.97 26.80
C LEU A 217 -7.91 10.70 27.36
N ALA A 218 -8.32 11.37 28.43
CA ALA A 218 -9.59 11.13 29.10
C ALA A 218 -10.79 11.39 28.19
N ASN A 219 -10.74 12.49 27.44
CA ASN A 219 -11.83 12.93 26.55
C ASN A 219 -11.47 12.76 25.06
N ARG A 220 -10.51 11.88 24.73
CA ARG A 220 -10.04 11.73 23.35
C ARG A 220 -11.13 11.34 22.35
N LYS A 221 -12.12 10.56 22.79
CA LYS A 221 -13.21 10.09 21.91
C LYS A 221 -14.14 11.20 21.45
N ASP A 222 -14.26 12.27 22.24
CA ASP A 222 -15.07 13.45 21.88
C ASP A 222 -14.36 14.36 20.87
N ARG A 223 -13.07 14.10 20.63
CA ARG A 223 -12.23 14.85 19.70
C ARG A 223 -11.82 14.04 18.48
N ILE A 224 -12.72 13.17 18.03
CA ILE A 224 -12.59 12.40 16.78
C ILE A 224 -13.46 13.06 15.71
N MET A 225 -12.88 13.24 14.51
CA MET A 225 -13.61 13.74 13.34
C MET A 225 -13.29 12.89 12.11
N ARG A 226 -14.28 12.67 11.26
CA ARG A 226 -14.09 12.12 9.91
C ARG A 226 -13.62 13.24 8.98
N LEU A 227 -12.55 13.01 8.22
CA LEU A 227 -11.94 14.00 7.34
C LEU A 227 -12.32 13.80 5.86
N THR A 228 -12.62 12.58 5.44
CA THR A 228 -13.11 12.29 4.08
C THR A 228 -14.62 12.48 3.99
N VAL A 229 -15.08 13.01 2.86
CA VAL A 229 -16.51 13.24 2.62
C VAL A 229 -17.22 11.93 2.26
N ASN A 230 -16.58 11.12 1.42
CA ASN A 230 -17.12 9.83 0.96
C ASN A 230 -16.13 8.72 1.27
N SER A 231 -16.67 7.57 1.69
CA SER A 231 -15.89 6.34 1.84
C SER A 231 -15.43 5.82 0.47
N SER A 232 -14.27 5.19 0.42
CA SER A 232 -13.69 4.67 -0.82
C SER A 232 -12.59 3.63 -0.54
N PHE A 233 -12.12 2.97 -1.58
CA PHE A 233 -10.83 2.28 -1.48
C PHE A 233 -9.73 3.33 -1.33
N LEU A 234 -9.12 3.40 -0.13
CA LEU A 234 -8.06 4.36 0.17
C LEU A 234 -6.68 3.76 -0.08
N GLY A 235 -5.80 4.55 -0.71
CA GLY A 235 -4.37 4.27 -0.75
C GLY A 235 -3.67 4.82 0.49
N ASP A 236 -3.58 6.13 0.59
CA ASP A 236 -2.97 6.84 1.70
C ASP A 236 -3.47 8.28 1.79
N ALA A 237 -3.17 8.97 2.91
CA ALA A 237 -3.52 10.35 3.13
C ALA A 237 -2.42 11.17 3.80
N VAL A 238 -2.38 12.46 3.51
CA VAL A 238 -1.47 13.46 4.09
C VAL A 238 -2.28 14.70 4.49
N LEU A 239 -2.23 15.04 5.77
CA LEU A 239 -2.76 16.31 6.29
C LEU A 239 -1.64 17.36 6.22
N THR A 240 -1.96 18.58 5.79
CA THR A 240 -1.00 19.69 5.82
C THR A 240 -0.57 20.03 7.25
N GLN A 241 0.60 20.64 7.41
CA GLN A 241 1.09 21.07 8.73
C GLN A 241 0.16 22.07 9.43
N LYS A 242 -0.59 22.87 8.63
CA LYS A 242 -1.58 23.82 9.17
C LYS A 242 -2.91 23.15 9.51
N GLY A 243 -3.15 21.93 9.07
CA GLY A 243 -4.42 21.23 9.23
C GLY A 243 -5.55 21.76 8.35
N ASP A 244 -5.25 22.58 7.35
CA ASP A 244 -6.26 23.21 6.49
C ASP A 244 -6.70 22.35 5.31
N LYS A 245 -5.85 21.41 4.88
CA LYS A 245 -6.12 20.54 3.74
C LYS A 245 -5.70 19.08 3.98
N LEU A 246 -6.50 18.17 3.44
CA LEU A 246 -6.20 16.75 3.34
C LEU A 246 -5.96 16.40 1.87
N TYR A 247 -4.82 15.78 1.58
CA TYR A 247 -4.53 15.12 0.31
C TYR A 247 -4.67 13.61 0.49
N TYR A 248 -5.43 12.95 -0.37
CA TYR A 248 -5.64 11.51 -0.24
C TYR A 248 -5.79 10.82 -1.59
N CYS A 249 -5.27 9.60 -1.69
CA CYS A 249 -5.45 8.74 -2.85
C CYS A 249 -6.67 7.86 -2.64
N ALA A 250 -7.67 8.01 -3.50
CA ALA A 250 -8.93 7.27 -3.42
C ALA A 250 -9.34 6.71 -4.78
N ALA A 251 -9.89 5.50 -4.78
CA ALA A 251 -10.48 4.87 -5.96
C ALA A 251 -12.00 4.80 -5.81
N PHE A 252 -12.71 5.74 -6.44
CA PHE A 252 -14.18 5.75 -6.49
C PHE A 252 -14.72 4.95 -7.69
N GLU A 253 -13.95 4.88 -8.79
CA GLU A 253 -14.32 4.18 -10.02
C GLU A 253 -13.17 3.26 -10.46
N ASN A 254 -12.40 3.69 -11.46
CA ASN A 254 -11.32 2.91 -12.05
C ASN A 254 -9.94 3.46 -11.68
N GLY A 255 -9.29 2.82 -10.70
CA GLY A 255 -7.95 3.21 -10.26
C GLY A 255 -7.95 4.34 -9.23
N TYR A 256 -6.77 4.66 -8.73
CA TYR A 256 -6.58 5.65 -7.69
C TYR A 256 -6.28 7.02 -8.26
N ASP A 257 -7.04 8.00 -7.81
CA ASP A 257 -6.88 9.42 -8.11
C ASP A 257 -6.41 10.17 -6.86
N LEU A 258 -5.70 11.29 -7.05
CA LEU A 258 -5.33 12.20 -5.96
C LEU A 258 -6.41 13.26 -5.79
N TRP A 259 -6.92 13.37 -4.58
CA TRP A 259 -7.93 14.31 -4.16
C TRP A 259 -7.38 15.30 -3.14
N GLU A 260 -7.91 16.52 -3.12
CA GLU A 260 -7.73 17.54 -2.08
C GLU A 260 -9.07 17.83 -1.43
N HIS A 261 -9.14 17.81 -0.10
CA HIS A 261 -10.23 18.40 0.67
C HIS A 261 -9.70 19.59 1.46
N ASN A 262 -10.30 20.75 1.25
CA ASN A 262 -10.02 21.99 1.99
C ASN A 262 -11.07 22.20 3.06
N PHE A 263 -10.68 22.10 4.34
CA PHE A 263 -11.60 22.18 5.47
C PHE A 263 -12.18 23.59 5.69
N LYS A 264 -11.40 24.64 5.41
CA LYS A 264 -11.85 26.03 5.61
C LYS A 264 -12.83 26.51 4.54
N GLU A 265 -12.76 25.95 3.36
CA GLU A 265 -13.67 26.24 2.24
C GLU A 265 -14.72 25.14 2.05
N ASN A 266 -14.63 24.05 2.80
CA ASN A 266 -15.46 22.86 2.67
C ASN A 266 -15.60 22.39 1.20
N THR A 267 -14.48 22.33 0.49
CA THR A 267 -14.44 21.94 -0.93
C THR A 267 -13.58 20.72 -1.16
N THR A 268 -14.05 19.83 -2.02
CA THR A 268 -13.28 18.65 -2.45
C THR A 268 -12.99 18.75 -3.94
N LYS A 269 -11.73 18.53 -4.34
CA LYS A 269 -11.28 18.64 -5.71
C LYS A 269 -10.49 17.40 -6.12
N LEU A 270 -10.75 16.90 -7.31
CA LEU A 270 -9.87 15.96 -8.00
C LEU A 270 -8.67 16.73 -8.53
N LEU A 271 -7.45 16.39 -8.07
CA LEU A 271 -6.22 17.04 -8.51
C LEU A 271 -5.57 16.30 -9.68
N ILE A 272 -5.38 14.99 -9.57
CA ILE A 272 -4.65 14.18 -10.56
C ILE A 272 -5.35 12.84 -10.73
N LYS A 273 -5.72 12.52 -11.98
CA LYS A 273 -6.28 11.21 -12.34
C LYS A 273 -5.20 10.16 -12.51
N GLY A 274 -5.50 8.91 -12.12
CA GLY A 274 -4.64 7.76 -12.38
C GLY A 274 -3.26 7.85 -11.71
N VAL A 275 -3.16 8.50 -10.56
CA VAL A 275 -1.88 8.69 -9.86
C VAL A 275 -1.33 7.37 -9.30
N GLY A 276 -2.23 6.41 -9.05
CA GLY A 276 -1.96 5.12 -8.41
C GLY A 276 -2.15 5.17 -6.89
N GLY A 277 -2.56 4.05 -6.31
CA GLY A 277 -2.56 3.85 -4.87
C GLY A 277 -1.15 3.53 -4.35
N GLY A 278 -0.80 4.02 -3.17
CA GLY A 278 0.52 3.79 -2.59
C GLY A 278 0.75 4.66 -1.36
N THR A 279 1.98 4.68 -0.87
CA THR A 279 2.34 5.45 0.33
C THR A 279 2.79 6.85 -0.04
N MET A 280 2.28 7.84 0.66
CA MET A 280 2.55 9.26 0.45
C MET A 280 3.41 9.85 1.56
N PHE A 281 4.43 10.61 1.17
CA PHE A 281 5.36 11.30 2.06
C PHE A 281 5.39 12.79 1.71
N PRO A 282 4.95 13.71 2.59
CA PRO A 282 5.12 15.13 2.36
C PRO A 282 6.58 15.54 2.52
N ASP A 283 7.02 16.55 1.80
CA ASP A 283 8.29 17.21 2.09
C ASP A 283 8.19 18.09 3.35
N LYS A 284 9.35 18.51 3.88
CA LYS A 284 9.41 19.35 5.09
C LYS A 284 8.68 20.69 4.96
N LYS A 285 8.48 21.19 3.74
CA LYS A 285 7.80 22.47 3.48
C LYS A 285 6.31 22.31 3.18
N GLY A 286 5.84 21.09 2.95
CA GLY A 286 4.47 20.81 2.52
C GLY A 286 4.15 21.27 1.08
N GLU A 287 5.19 21.51 0.26
CA GLU A 287 5.02 21.94 -1.13
C GLU A 287 4.88 20.76 -2.11
N ASN A 288 5.43 19.60 -1.72
CA ASN A 288 5.46 18.41 -2.54
C ASN A 288 5.03 17.17 -1.74
N ILE A 289 4.43 16.22 -2.46
CA ILE A 289 4.17 14.87 -1.97
C ILE A 289 4.99 13.89 -2.82
N PHE A 290 5.73 13.01 -2.16
CA PHE A 290 6.38 11.87 -2.79
C PHE A 290 5.46 10.67 -2.68
N LEU A 291 5.15 10.01 -3.79
CA LEU A 291 4.30 8.84 -3.86
C LEU A 291 5.11 7.63 -4.30
N VAL A 292 5.09 6.57 -3.48
CA VAL A 292 5.62 5.24 -3.83
C VAL A 292 4.46 4.35 -4.21
N SER A 293 4.33 3.99 -5.48
CA SER A 293 3.21 3.22 -6.01
C SER A 293 3.64 2.31 -7.15
N GLY A 294 3.27 1.01 -7.09
CA GLY A 294 3.55 0.06 -8.15
C GLY A 294 5.04 -0.06 -8.52
N GLY A 295 5.95 0.02 -7.52
CA GLY A 295 7.39 0.01 -7.73
C GLY A 295 7.97 1.28 -8.35
N GLN A 296 7.17 2.33 -8.50
CA GLN A 296 7.59 3.62 -9.04
C GLN A 296 7.61 4.69 -7.96
N LEU A 297 8.54 5.64 -8.09
CA LEU A 297 8.64 6.81 -7.25
C LEU A 297 8.24 8.05 -8.05
N LYS A 298 7.29 8.82 -7.53
CA LYS A 298 6.77 10.04 -8.16
C LYS A 298 6.84 11.21 -7.19
N LYS A 299 7.20 12.38 -7.71
CA LYS A 299 7.06 13.67 -7.03
C LYS A 299 5.82 14.37 -7.54
N ILE A 300 4.95 14.79 -6.64
CA ILE A 300 3.74 15.56 -6.92
C ILE A 300 3.94 16.98 -6.42
N GLU A 301 3.96 17.94 -7.31
CA GLU A 301 4.03 19.37 -7.00
C GLU A 301 2.60 19.86 -6.74
N ILE A 302 2.27 20.14 -5.47
CA ILE A 302 0.89 20.41 -5.03
C ILE A 302 0.34 21.67 -5.73
N LYS A 303 1.12 22.74 -5.77
CA LYS A 303 0.71 24.04 -6.34
C LYS A 303 0.20 23.93 -7.77
N ASP A 304 0.89 23.14 -8.59
CA ASP A 304 0.63 23.02 -10.03
C ASP A 304 -0.12 21.74 -10.39
N SER A 305 -0.40 20.88 -9.41
CA SER A 305 -1.00 19.54 -9.59
C SER A 305 -0.26 18.71 -10.64
N LYS A 306 1.09 18.80 -10.66
CA LYS A 306 1.94 18.12 -11.62
C LYS A 306 2.66 16.95 -11.00
N THR A 307 2.68 15.85 -11.73
CA THR A 307 3.43 14.63 -11.35
C THR A 307 4.71 14.54 -12.18
N LYS A 308 5.83 14.28 -11.50
CA LYS A 308 7.13 14.01 -12.13
C LYS A 308 7.64 12.65 -11.65
N PRO A 309 7.99 11.72 -12.55
CA PRO A 309 8.63 10.48 -12.15
C PRO A 309 10.04 10.78 -11.61
N ILE A 310 10.44 10.06 -10.57
CA ILE A 310 11.81 10.05 -10.08
C ILE A 310 12.43 8.77 -10.61
N ALA A 311 13.21 8.91 -11.68
CA ALA A 311 13.89 7.78 -12.29
C ALA A 311 15.10 7.36 -11.45
N PHE A 312 15.25 6.06 -11.26
CA PHE A 312 16.46 5.47 -10.71
C PHE A 312 16.84 4.23 -11.50
N LYS A 313 18.10 3.87 -11.47
CA LYS A 313 18.63 2.64 -12.06
C LYS A 313 19.39 1.89 -10.97
N ALA A 314 19.18 0.59 -10.90
CA ALA A 314 19.93 -0.29 -10.05
C ALA A 314 20.31 -1.55 -10.83
N GLU A 315 21.54 -2.02 -10.66
CA GLU A 315 22.02 -3.28 -11.22
C GLU A 315 22.30 -4.24 -10.08
N PHE A 316 21.93 -5.48 -10.26
CA PHE A 316 22.22 -6.53 -9.29
C PHE A 316 22.53 -7.86 -10.01
N SER A 317 23.31 -8.69 -9.36
CA SER A 317 23.58 -10.03 -9.86
C SER A 317 22.47 -10.98 -9.47
N TYR A 318 21.79 -11.55 -10.46
CA TYR A 318 20.70 -12.49 -10.28
C TYR A 318 21.16 -13.93 -10.53
N ARG A 319 20.97 -14.80 -9.55
CA ARG A 319 21.28 -16.22 -9.62
C ARG A 319 20.03 -17.05 -9.35
N PRO A 320 19.26 -17.46 -10.39
CA PRO A 320 17.96 -18.10 -10.21
C PRO A 320 17.96 -19.36 -9.36
N ALA A 321 19.03 -20.19 -9.46
CA ALA A 321 19.16 -21.40 -8.65
C ALA A 321 19.31 -21.08 -7.15
N LYS A 322 20.12 -20.06 -6.81
CA LYS A 322 20.28 -19.61 -5.42
C LYS A 322 19.05 -18.93 -4.86
N GLU A 323 18.31 -18.21 -5.69
CA GLU A 323 17.03 -17.63 -5.30
C GLU A 323 16.01 -18.72 -4.97
N ARG A 324 15.88 -19.77 -5.83
CA ARG A 324 15.00 -20.92 -5.54
C ARG A 324 15.36 -21.63 -4.26
N GLU A 325 16.66 -21.87 -4.01
CA GLU A 325 17.16 -22.44 -2.76
C GLU A 325 16.74 -21.58 -1.55
N TYR A 326 16.92 -20.26 -1.63
CA TYR A 326 16.50 -19.33 -0.60
C TYR A 326 14.98 -19.34 -0.38
N ILE A 327 14.18 -19.26 -1.45
CA ILE A 327 12.71 -19.29 -1.38
C ILE A 327 12.22 -20.59 -0.75
N PHE A 328 12.82 -21.73 -1.12
CA PHE A 328 12.47 -23.03 -0.54
C PHE A 328 12.64 -23.03 0.99
N HIS A 329 13.83 -22.67 1.47
CA HIS A 329 14.11 -22.63 2.91
C HIS A 329 13.28 -21.56 3.63
N HIS A 330 13.02 -20.45 2.97
CA HIS A 330 12.16 -19.41 3.51
C HIS A 330 10.72 -19.92 3.68
N THR A 331 10.16 -20.53 2.64
CA THR A 331 8.82 -21.14 2.69
C THR A 331 8.71 -22.19 3.80
N TRP A 332 9.69 -23.08 3.88
CA TRP A 332 9.74 -24.12 4.92
C TRP A 332 9.71 -23.51 6.35
N ARG A 333 10.51 -22.46 6.60
CA ARG A 333 10.53 -21.74 7.89
C ARG A 333 9.25 -20.98 8.15
N GLN A 334 8.64 -20.36 7.13
CA GLN A 334 7.39 -19.64 7.27
C GLN A 334 6.25 -20.55 7.76
N VAL A 335 6.23 -21.80 7.33
CA VAL A 335 5.26 -22.80 7.84
C VAL A 335 5.49 -23.03 9.33
N LEU A 336 6.74 -23.23 9.77
CA LEU A 336 7.03 -23.41 11.21
C LEU A 336 6.59 -22.23 12.05
N ASP A 337 6.77 -21.01 11.53
CA ASP A 337 6.50 -19.77 12.26
C ASP A 337 5.02 -19.36 12.27
N LYS A 338 4.26 -19.76 11.23
CA LYS A 338 2.93 -19.18 10.95
C LYS A 338 1.80 -20.19 10.82
N PHE A 339 2.09 -21.50 10.77
CA PHE A 339 1.02 -22.47 10.67
C PHE A 339 0.13 -22.41 11.92
N TYR A 340 -1.19 -22.44 11.74
CA TYR A 340 -2.17 -22.22 12.82
C TYR A 340 -2.07 -23.26 13.96
N ASP A 341 -1.66 -24.50 13.64
CA ASP A 341 -1.35 -25.52 14.64
C ASP A 341 0.16 -25.55 14.89
N PRO A 342 0.65 -25.16 16.09
CA PRO A 342 2.06 -25.19 16.44
C PRO A 342 2.71 -26.58 16.32
N LYS A 343 1.90 -27.66 16.35
CA LYS A 343 2.38 -29.04 16.16
C LYS A 343 2.34 -29.48 14.70
N ILE A 344 1.94 -28.60 13.79
CA ILE A 344 1.87 -28.84 12.35
C ILE A 344 1.12 -30.17 12.06
N HIS A 345 -0.07 -30.35 12.62
CA HIS A 345 -0.88 -31.57 12.54
C HIS A 345 -0.13 -32.85 12.93
N GLY A 346 0.98 -32.73 13.65
CA GLY A 346 1.81 -33.86 14.07
C GLY A 346 2.66 -34.49 12.94
N ILE A 347 2.75 -33.84 11.76
CA ILE A 347 3.56 -34.35 10.64
C ILE A 347 5.05 -34.10 10.86
N ASN A 348 5.88 -34.91 10.24
CA ASN A 348 7.34 -34.75 10.23
C ASN A 348 7.77 -33.69 9.22
N TRP A 349 7.51 -32.40 9.53
CA TRP A 349 7.84 -31.30 8.63
C TRP A 349 9.34 -31.19 8.28
N ALA A 350 10.21 -31.50 9.24
CA ALA A 350 11.65 -31.55 9.01
C ALA A 350 12.05 -32.66 8.00
N GLY A 351 11.35 -33.81 8.06
CA GLY A 351 11.52 -34.89 7.08
C GLY A 351 11.10 -34.48 5.68
N TYR A 352 9.96 -33.81 5.55
CA TYR A 352 9.49 -33.30 4.26
C TYR A 352 10.42 -32.23 3.68
N GLY A 353 10.92 -31.30 4.51
CA GLY A 353 11.93 -30.34 4.06
C GLY A 353 13.11 -31.04 3.37
N LYS A 354 13.71 -32.04 4.03
CA LYS A 354 14.82 -32.83 3.46
C LYS A 354 14.42 -33.65 2.22
N ALA A 355 13.19 -34.17 2.19
CA ALA A 355 12.72 -34.99 1.08
C ALA A 355 12.54 -34.17 -0.21
N TYR A 356 12.09 -32.92 -0.09
CA TYR A 356 11.87 -32.04 -1.23
C TYR A 356 13.11 -31.24 -1.63
N GLU A 357 13.99 -30.88 -0.68
CA GLU A 357 15.24 -30.14 -0.95
C GLU A 357 16.13 -30.81 -2.02
N LYS A 358 16.16 -32.13 -2.05
CA LYS A 358 16.94 -32.90 -3.03
C LYS A 358 16.56 -32.67 -4.50
N PHE A 359 15.35 -32.15 -4.76
CA PHE A 359 14.90 -31.84 -6.11
C PHE A 359 15.42 -30.50 -6.63
N LEU A 360 15.82 -29.55 -5.74
CA LEU A 360 16.27 -28.22 -6.11
C LEU A 360 17.35 -28.18 -7.19
N PRO A 361 18.40 -29.05 -7.17
CA PRO A 361 19.42 -29.03 -8.22
C PRO A 361 18.91 -29.44 -9.60
N HIS A 362 17.76 -30.11 -9.67
CA HIS A 362 17.17 -30.63 -10.91
C HIS A 362 16.11 -29.67 -11.51
N ILE A 363 15.73 -28.61 -10.79
CA ILE A 363 14.72 -27.65 -11.21
C ILE A 363 15.39 -26.41 -11.83
N ASN A 364 15.09 -26.14 -13.09
CA ASN A 364 15.69 -25.05 -13.85
C ASN A 364 14.71 -23.91 -14.21
N ASN A 365 13.43 -24.06 -13.89
CA ASN A 365 12.39 -23.06 -14.15
C ASN A 365 11.48 -22.85 -12.95
N ASN A 366 10.70 -21.76 -12.96
CA ASN A 366 9.87 -21.41 -11.81
C ASN A 366 8.48 -22.07 -11.83
N TYR A 367 8.05 -22.69 -12.93
CA TYR A 367 6.82 -23.48 -12.97
C TYR A 367 7.00 -24.77 -12.19
N ASP A 368 8.03 -25.58 -12.53
CA ASP A 368 8.36 -26.81 -11.81
C ASP A 368 8.70 -26.52 -10.34
N PHE A 369 9.34 -25.36 -10.07
CA PHE A 369 9.63 -24.95 -8.72
C PHE A 369 8.35 -24.66 -7.90
N ALA A 370 7.38 -23.98 -8.48
CA ALA A 370 6.11 -23.71 -7.82
C ALA A 370 5.30 -24.99 -7.61
N GLU A 371 5.36 -25.93 -8.56
CA GLU A 371 4.73 -27.25 -8.43
C GLU A 371 5.33 -28.04 -7.26
N MET A 372 6.66 -28.15 -7.22
CA MET A 372 7.36 -28.80 -6.10
C MET A 372 7.02 -28.17 -4.75
N LEU A 373 6.99 -26.82 -4.65
CA LEU A 373 6.57 -26.14 -3.43
C LEU A 373 5.10 -26.43 -3.08
N SER A 374 4.23 -26.51 -4.09
CA SER A 374 2.81 -26.80 -3.89
C SER A 374 2.61 -28.21 -3.37
N GLU A 375 3.34 -29.19 -3.88
CA GLU A 375 3.33 -30.58 -3.39
C GLU A 375 3.84 -30.64 -1.94
N MET A 376 4.98 -30.01 -1.63
CA MET A 376 5.51 -29.96 -0.25
C MET A 376 4.51 -29.32 0.72
N LEU A 377 3.84 -28.25 0.32
CA LEU A 377 2.84 -27.57 1.15
C LEU A 377 1.55 -28.40 1.27
N GLY A 378 1.24 -29.25 0.28
CA GLY A 378 0.12 -30.19 0.32
C GLY A 378 0.28 -31.24 1.44
N GLU A 379 1.51 -31.61 1.81
CA GLU A 379 1.79 -32.53 2.91
C GLU A 379 1.30 -32.02 4.30
N LEU A 380 1.03 -30.71 4.41
CA LEU A 380 0.44 -30.12 5.61
C LEU A 380 -1.00 -30.59 5.86
N ASN A 381 -1.66 -31.17 4.86
CA ASN A 381 -3.07 -31.56 4.91
C ASN A 381 -3.96 -30.42 5.46
N GLY A 382 -3.70 -29.22 4.99
CA GLY A 382 -4.37 -28.00 5.39
C GLY A 382 -5.07 -27.33 4.21
N SER A 383 -6.16 -26.61 4.46
CA SER A 383 -6.81 -25.77 3.46
C SER A 383 -5.94 -24.56 3.12
N HIS A 384 -6.06 -24.06 1.89
CA HIS A 384 -5.36 -22.86 1.40
C HIS A 384 -3.82 -22.95 1.42
N THR A 385 -3.25 -24.14 1.37
CA THR A 385 -1.82 -24.36 1.18
C THR A 385 -1.51 -24.53 -0.30
N GLY A 386 -0.37 -24.02 -0.75
CA GLY A 386 0.07 -24.16 -2.14
C GLY A 386 0.99 -23.03 -2.59
N ALA A 387 1.55 -23.19 -3.78
CA ALA A 387 2.39 -22.20 -4.44
C ALA A 387 1.96 -22.03 -5.88
N ARG A 388 2.17 -20.83 -6.44
CA ARG A 388 1.88 -20.52 -7.84
C ARG A 388 2.99 -19.66 -8.41
N TYR A 389 3.32 -19.91 -9.66
CA TYR A 389 4.15 -19.00 -10.42
C TYR A 389 3.31 -18.35 -11.53
N ARG A 390 3.40 -17.04 -11.62
CA ARG A 390 2.84 -16.26 -12.73
C ARG A 390 3.99 -15.56 -13.43
N SER A 391 4.29 -16.00 -14.65
CA SER A 391 5.22 -15.25 -15.48
C SER A 391 4.63 -13.89 -15.78
N ALA A 392 5.46 -12.84 -15.72
CA ALA A 392 5.17 -11.59 -16.40
C ALA A 392 5.32 -11.85 -17.91
N SER A 393 4.36 -12.58 -18.49
CA SER A 393 4.42 -12.98 -19.89
C SER A 393 4.31 -11.75 -20.78
N SER A 394 5.32 -11.54 -21.60
CA SER A 394 5.26 -10.64 -22.76
C SER A 394 4.58 -11.32 -23.97
N ALA A 395 4.15 -12.57 -23.84
CA ALA A 395 3.43 -13.26 -24.91
C ALA A 395 2.09 -12.56 -25.15
N PRO A 396 1.74 -12.28 -26.40
CA PRO A 396 0.47 -11.67 -26.72
C PRO A 396 -0.67 -12.57 -26.24
N ALA A 397 -1.61 -12.01 -25.47
CA ALA A 397 -2.80 -12.75 -25.06
C ALA A 397 -3.62 -13.15 -26.28
N THR A 398 -4.16 -14.36 -26.28
CA THR A 398 -5.14 -14.79 -27.28
C THR A 398 -6.46 -14.10 -27.00
N ALA A 399 -6.98 -13.39 -27.97
CA ALA A 399 -8.22 -12.64 -27.83
C ALA A 399 -9.44 -13.57 -27.90
N SER A 400 -10.53 -13.14 -27.26
CA SER A 400 -11.82 -13.82 -27.32
C SER A 400 -12.81 -13.02 -28.16
N LEU A 401 -13.58 -13.73 -29.01
CA LEU A 401 -14.72 -13.16 -29.74
C LEU A 401 -15.98 -13.08 -28.84
N GLY A 402 -15.97 -13.66 -27.66
CA GLY A 402 -17.13 -13.65 -26.75
C GLY A 402 -18.30 -14.52 -27.26
N ALA A 403 -17.96 -15.70 -27.76
CA ALA A 403 -18.96 -16.69 -28.23
C ALA A 403 -18.58 -18.09 -27.76
N PHE A 404 -19.62 -18.94 -27.59
CA PHE A 404 -19.49 -20.38 -27.49
C PHE A 404 -19.76 -21.00 -28.84
N TYR A 405 -19.06 -22.07 -29.16
CA TYR A 405 -19.15 -22.75 -30.47
C TYR A 405 -19.72 -24.16 -30.31
N ASP A 406 -20.46 -24.58 -31.33
CA ASP A 406 -21.04 -25.92 -31.42
C ASP A 406 -19.91 -26.97 -31.59
N ASN A 407 -19.60 -27.69 -30.51
CA ASN A 407 -18.53 -28.69 -30.46
C ASN A 407 -18.86 -29.94 -31.37
N ASN A 408 -20.10 -30.09 -31.78
CA ASN A 408 -20.51 -31.18 -32.67
C ASN A 408 -20.47 -30.78 -34.17
N TYR A 409 -20.14 -29.50 -34.44
CA TYR A 409 -20.01 -29.03 -35.81
C TYR A 409 -18.70 -29.53 -36.42
N THR A 410 -18.80 -30.29 -37.53
CA THR A 410 -17.67 -30.94 -38.21
C THR A 410 -17.26 -30.26 -39.52
N GLY A 411 -17.92 -29.17 -39.90
CA GLY A 411 -17.57 -28.38 -41.07
C GLY A 411 -16.44 -27.39 -40.84
N ASP A 412 -16.00 -26.78 -41.95
CA ASP A 412 -15.03 -25.68 -41.88
C ASP A 412 -15.67 -24.45 -41.20
N GLY A 413 -14.90 -23.73 -40.39
CA GLY A 413 -15.34 -22.58 -39.63
C GLY A 413 -15.77 -22.87 -38.19
N LEU A 414 -16.19 -21.83 -37.46
CA LEU A 414 -16.70 -21.89 -36.10
C LEU A 414 -18.20 -21.60 -36.10
N LYS A 415 -19.04 -22.61 -35.88
CA LYS A 415 -20.49 -22.43 -35.76
C LYS A 415 -20.82 -21.89 -34.38
N ILE A 416 -21.40 -20.70 -34.31
CA ILE A 416 -21.77 -20.04 -33.06
C ILE A 416 -22.98 -20.73 -32.45
N GLU A 417 -22.88 -21.20 -31.23
CA GLU A 417 -23.96 -21.75 -30.43
C GLU A 417 -24.60 -20.65 -29.57
N GLU A 418 -23.77 -19.85 -28.89
CA GLU A 418 -24.24 -18.78 -28.03
C GLU A 418 -23.29 -17.57 -28.10
N ILE A 419 -23.83 -16.36 -27.95
CA ILE A 419 -23.08 -15.11 -27.89
C ILE A 419 -23.17 -14.54 -26.47
N ILE A 420 -22.03 -14.24 -25.85
CA ILE A 420 -21.96 -13.65 -24.52
C ILE A 420 -22.50 -12.23 -24.54
N ALA A 421 -23.51 -11.96 -23.71
CA ALA A 421 -24.10 -10.64 -23.58
C ALA A 421 -23.07 -9.56 -23.27
N LYS A 422 -23.15 -8.41 -23.95
CA LYS A 422 -22.19 -7.30 -23.87
C LYS A 422 -20.76 -7.66 -24.33
N GLY A 423 -20.61 -8.79 -25.03
CA GLY A 423 -19.34 -9.22 -25.63
C GLY A 423 -19.05 -8.54 -26.98
N PRO A 424 -17.88 -8.86 -27.59
CA PRO A 424 -17.43 -8.26 -28.86
C PRO A 424 -18.41 -8.38 -30.02
N LEU A 425 -19.23 -9.44 -30.04
CA LEU A 425 -20.22 -9.72 -31.10
C LEU A 425 -21.61 -9.12 -30.83
N THR A 426 -21.78 -8.30 -29.77
CA THR A 426 -23.07 -7.68 -29.41
C THR A 426 -23.13 -6.20 -29.81
N LYS A 427 -22.86 -5.87 -31.06
CA LYS A 427 -23.03 -4.50 -31.57
C LYS A 427 -24.48 -4.25 -31.97
N ALA A 428 -24.91 -2.97 -31.98
CA ALA A 428 -26.25 -2.57 -32.35
C ALA A 428 -26.62 -3.00 -33.77
N ASP A 429 -25.67 -3.00 -34.72
CA ASP A 429 -25.88 -3.27 -36.13
C ASP A 429 -25.38 -4.66 -36.57
N THR A 430 -25.04 -5.54 -35.62
CA THR A 430 -24.47 -6.84 -35.95
C THR A 430 -25.50 -7.73 -36.64
N LYS A 431 -25.06 -8.40 -37.69
CA LYS A 431 -25.81 -9.52 -38.33
C LYS A 431 -25.38 -10.87 -37.74
N ILE A 432 -24.37 -10.91 -36.89
CA ILE A 432 -23.87 -12.14 -36.27
C ILE A 432 -24.83 -12.58 -35.18
N LYS A 433 -25.30 -13.80 -35.25
CA LYS A 433 -26.25 -14.42 -34.30
C LYS A 433 -25.92 -15.89 -34.08
N PRO A 434 -26.46 -16.53 -33.05
CA PRO A 434 -26.37 -17.98 -32.90
C PRO A 434 -26.80 -18.70 -34.18
N GLY A 435 -26.05 -19.74 -34.55
CA GLY A 435 -26.22 -20.48 -35.80
C GLY A 435 -25.37 -19.98 -36.97
N CYS A 436 -24.85 -18.76 -36.95
CA CYS A 436 -23.86 -18.30 -37.93
C CYS A 436 -22.54 -19.07 -37.80
N ILE A 437 -21.82 -19.15 -38.94
CA ILE A 437 -20.50 -19.80 -39.02
C ILE A 437 -19.45 -18.75 -39.37
N ILE A 438 -18.45 -18.58 -38.54
CA ILE A 438 -17.29 -17.74 -38.81
C ILE A 438 -16.34 -18.56 -39.68
N GLU A 439 -16.28 -18.25 -40.98
CA GLU A 439 -15.48 -18.99 -41.95
C GLU A 439 -14.00 -18.52 -41.98
N LYS A 440 -13.77 -17.21 -41.73
CA LYS A 440 -12.42 -16.62 -41.76
C LYS A 440 -12.23 -15.56 -40.68
N ILE A 441 -10.96 -15.42 -40.29
CA ILE A 441 -10.47 -14.32 -39.45
C ILE A 441 -9.36 -13.63 -40.22
N ASP A 442 -9.49 -12.30 -40.45
CA ASP A 442 -8.56 -11.49 -41.26
C ASP A 442 -8.17 -12.13 -42.60
N GLY A 443 -9.15 -12.72 -43.26
CA GLY A 443 -9.01 -13.40 -44.58
C GLY A 443 -8.45 -14.84 -44.51
N THR A 444 -8.00 -15.31 -43.34
CA THR A 444 -7.50 -16.68 -43.17
C THR A 444 -8.65 -17.63 -42.88
N ASN A 445 -8.77 -18.70 -43.67
CA ASN A 445 -9.82 -19.72 -43.49
C ASN A 445 -9.61 -20.49 -42.19
N ILE A 446 -10.69 -20.83 -41.53
CA ILE A 446 -10.72 -21.75 -40.38
C ILE A 446 -11.09 -23.12 -40.89
N LYS A 447 -10.20 -24.09 -40.77
CA LYS A 447 -10.43 -25.47 -41.22
C LYS A 447 -10.89 -26.34 -40.06
N SER A 448 -11.76 -27.32 -40.41
CA SER A 448 -12.17 -28.31 -39.42
C SER A 448 -10.98 -29.08 -38.87
N GLY A 449 -10.93 -29.21 -37.54
CA GLY A 449 -9.83 -29.89 -36.83
C GLY A 449 -8.54 -29.11 -36.72
N GLU A 450 -8.43 -27.89 -37.26
CA GLU A 450 -7.28 -27.03 -37.09
C GLU A 450 -7.45 -26.05 -35.88
N ASP A 451 -6.33 -25.72 -35.22
CA ASP A 451 -6.31 -24.75 -34.14
C ASP A 451 -6.46 -23.32 -34.69
N TYR A 452 -7.56 -22.65 -34.37
CA TYR A 452 -7.85 -21.29 -34.80
C TYR A 452 -7.31 -20.20 -33.80
N TYR A 453 -6.93 -20.56 -32.58
CA TYR A 453 -6.46 -19.61 -31.58
C TYR A 453 -5.26 -18.75 -32.03
N PRO A 454 -4.30 -19.26 -32.84
CA PRO A 454 -3.25 -18.43 -33.40
C PRO A 454 -3.75 -17.22 -34.19
N LEU A 455 -4.93 -17.31 -34.86
CA LEU A 455 -5.51 -16.19 -35.60
C LEU A 455 -5.98 -15.05 -34.70
N LEU A 456 -6.19 -15.32 -33.41
CA LEU A 456 -6.61 -14.36 -32.39
C LEU A 456 -5.47 -13.93 -31.46
N SER A 457 -4.28 -14.49 -31.63
CA SER A 457 -3.12 -14.15 -30.80
C SER A 457 -2.71 -12.68 -31.00
N GLY A 458 -2.62 -11.93 -29.88
CA GLY A 458 -2.28 -10.50 -29.88
C GLY A 458 -3.34 -9.58 -30.51
N LYS A 459 -4.57 -10.05 -30.71
CA LYS A 459 -5.68 -9.30 -31.31
C LYS A 459 -6.59 -8.62 -30.28
N ALA A 460 -6.40 -8.86 -28.99
CA ALA A 460 -7.20 -8.20 -27.95
C ALA A 460 -7.16 -6.68 -28.10
N GLY A 461 -8.33 -6.05 -28.15
CA GLY A 461 -8.47 -4.62 -28.35
C GLY A 461 -8.15 -4.08 -29.75
N LYS A 462 -7.83 -4.93 -30.73
CA LYS A 462 -7.59 -4.55 -32.14
C LYS A 462 -8.78 -4.90 -33.02
N GLN A 463 -8.94 -4.19 -34.16
CA GLN A 463 -9.94 -4.54 -35.15
C GLN A 463 -9.58 -5.85 -35.86
N VAL A 464 -10.56 -6.75 -36.00
CA VAL A 464 -10.46 -8.03 -36.69
C VAL A 464 -11.60 -8.12 -37.67
N LEU A 465 -11.34 -8.56 -38.90
CA LEU A 465 -12.36 -8.81 -39.91
C LEU A 465 -12.80 -10.26 -39.84
N LEU A 466 -14.09 -10.49 -39.63
CA LEU A 466 -14.70 -11.80 -39.64
C LEU A 466 -15.46 -11.97 -40.96
N SER A 467 -15.21 -13.07 -41.72
CA SER A 467 -16.09 -13.51 -42.83
C SER A 467 -17.06 -14.56 -42.28
N VAL A 468 -18.34 -14.29 -42.38
CA VAL A 468 -19.41 -15.04 -41.71
C VAL A 468 -20.41 -15.57 -42.74
N TYR A 469 -20.85 -16.81 -42.55
CA TYR A 469 -21.94 -17.43 -43.29
C TYR A 469 -23.14 -17.62 -42.35
N ASP A 470 -24.32 -17.15 -42.79
CA ASP A 470 -25.58 -17.44 -42.13
C ASP A 470 -26.31 -18.57 -42.86
N PRO A 471 -26.38 -19.78 -42.31
CA PRO A 471 -27.07 -20.91 -42.95
C PRO A 471 -28.58 -20.70 -43.12
N ALA A 472 -29.22 -19.88 -42.28
CA ALA A 472 -30.67 -19.64 -42.34
C ALA A 472 -31.05 -18.76 -43.54
N THR A 473 -30.24 -17.76 -43.87
CA THR A 473 -30.47 -16.84 -45.00
C THR A 473 -29.66 -17.22 -46.24
N LYS A 474 -28.66 -18.09 -46.09
CA LYS A 474 -27.63 -18.44 -47.09
C LYS A 474 -26.78 -17.25 -47.53
N GLU A 475 -26.71 -16.20 -46.71
CA GLU A 475 -25.93 -14.99 -46.95
C GLU A 475 -24.49 -15.14 -46.39
N ARG A 476 -23.53 -14.61 -47.16
CA ARG A 476 -22.16 -14.38 -46.65
C ARG A 476 -21.91 -12.89 -46.52
N PHE A 477 -21.35 -12.48 -45.40
CA PHE A 477 -21.05 -11.10 -45.14
C PHE A 477 -19.75 -10.99 -44.32
N GLU A 478 -19.22 -9.79 -44.31
CA GLU A 478 -18.04 -9.48 -43.50
C GLU A 478 -18.40 -8.47 -42.44
N GLU A 479 -17.83 -8.64 -41.24
CA GLU A 479 -18.07 -7.75 -40.14
C GLU A 479 -16.77 -7.50 -39.35
N GLN A 480 -16.48 -6.22 -39.05
CA GLN A 480 -15.36 -5.83 -38.19
C GLN A 480 -15.77 -5.90 -36.73
N VAL A 481 -14.98 -6.59 -35.92
CA VAL A 481 -15.18 -6.71 -34.49
C VAL A 481 -13.90 -6.37 -33.74
N LYS A 482 -14.04 -6.04 -32.46
CA LYS A 482 -12.92 -5.76 -31.59
C LYS A 482 -12.88 -6.80 -30.45
N PRO A 483 -12.14 -7.91 -30.61
CA PRO A 483 -12.02 -8.95 -29.60
C PRO A 483 -11.45 -8.43 -28.28
N ILE A 484 -11.74 -9.11 -27.17
CA ILE A 484 -11.28 -8.78 -25.82
C ILE A 484 -10.24 -9.77 -25.33
#